data_e68a90c897f5415b8dda77237f5abf17
#
_entry.id   e68a90c897f5415b8dda77237f5abf17
#
_cell.length_a   1.000
_cell.length_b   1.000
_cell.length_c   1.000
_cell.angle_alpha   90.00
_cell.angle_beta   90.00
_cell.angle_gamma   90.00
#
_symmetry.space_group_name_H-M   'P 1'
#
loop_
_entity.id
_entity.type
_entity.pdbx_description
1 polymer ?
#
loop_
_entity_poly.entity_id
_entity_poly.type
_entity_poly.pdbx_seq_one_letter_code
_entity_poly.pdbx_strand_id
1 'polypeptide(L)'
;MKILTAYFSHAGENYFDGKIKAVTEGNTAIVAKKIAAATGSELFEIARETPYPYSYAECVKEAKEEFIRNSRPELKEKISVKGYDVVILAYPNWCGTMPMAVFTFLESGDFAGKKILPLCTNEGSRMGRSEGDVKKLCPEAEIADGLSVKGSLAAESDEKVYAWLKANGIPCKE
;
A
#
# COMPACT_ATOMS: atom_id res chain seq x y z
N MET A 1 5.78 15.57 14.28
CA MET A 1 5.13 14.37 13.68
C MET A 1 6.06 13.81 12.62
N LYS A 2 6.56 12.59 12.84
CA LYS A 2 7.41 11.89 11.87
C LYS A 2 6.55 10.87 11.10
N ILE A 3 6.59 10.94 9.78
CA ILE A 3 5.71 10.16 8.89
C ILE A 3 6.54 9.20 8.05
N LEU A 4 6.09 7.97 7.95
CA LEU A 4 6.57 6.96 7.01
C LEU A 4 5.50 6.72 5.93
N THR A 5 5.87 6.78 4.67
CA THR A 5 5.04 6.27 3.57
C THR A 5 5.60 4.92 3.15
N ALA A 6 4.98 3.85 3.62
CA ALA A 6 5.30 2.49 3.26
C ALA A 6 4.34 2.01 2.16
N TYR A 7 4.87 1.41 1.09
CA TYR A 7 4.05 0.97 -0.02
C TYR A 7 4.52 -0.32 -0.64
N PHE A 8 3.56 -1.11 -1.14
CA PHE A 8 3.81 -2.22 -2.05
C PHE A 8 3.30 -1.84 -3.45
N SER A 9 4.09 -2.11 -4.47
CA SER A 9 3.68 -1.88 -5.86
C SER A 9 4.23 -2.97 -6.77
N HIS A 10 3.53 -3.24 -7.86
CA HIS A 10 3.95 -4.21 -8.88
C HIS A 10 4.12 -3.50 -10.23
N ALA A 11 5.34 -3.51 -10.75
CA ALA A 11 5.65 -3.16 -12.13
C ALA A 11 5.54 -4.42 -13.01
N GLY A 12 5.42 -4.23 -14.33
CA GLY A 12 5.17 -5.30 -15.28
C GLY A 12 3.74 -5.28 -15.79
N GLU A 13 3.19 -6.43 -16.13
CA GLU A 13 1.81 -6.50 -16.59
C GLU A 13 0.82 -6.33 -15.44
N ASN A 14 -0.07 -5.37 -15.60
CA ASN A 14 -1.13 -5.03 -14.65
C ASN A 14 -2.48 -4.91 -15.37
N TYR A 15 -3.56 -5.17 -14.63
CA TYR A 15 -4.89 -4.81 -15.08
C TYR A 15 -5.06 -3.29 -14.95
N PHE A 16 -5.30 -2.62 -16.06
CA PHE A 16 -5.31 -1.17 -16.16
C PHE A 16 -6.46 -0.74 -17.08
N ASP A 17 -7.49 -0.17 -16.50
CA ASP A 17 -8.68 0.34 -17.20
C ASP A 17 -9.28 -0.67 -18.20
N GLY A 18 -9.54 -1.88 -17.72
CA GLY A 18 -10.17 -2.95 -18.49
C GLY A 18 -9.23 -3.77 -19.39
N LYS A 19 -7.94 -3.50 -19.37
CA LYS A 19 -6.94 -4.17 -20.23
C LYS A 19 -5.70 -4.58 -19.42
N ILE A 20 -5.01 -5.62 -19.88
CA ILE A 20 -3.68 -5.92 -19.41
C ILE A 20 -2.68 -4.98 -20.10
N LYS A 21 -1.92 -4.25 -19.31
CA LYS A 21 -0.94 -3.27 -19.77
C LYS A 21 0.36 -3.43 -19.00
N ALA A 22 1.48 -3.45 -19.71
CA ALA A 22 2.80 -3.41 -19.09
C ALA A 22 3.12 -1.98 -18.64
N VAL A 23 3.52 -1.84 -17.39
CA VAL A 23 3.97 -0.56 -16.82
C VAL A 23 5.36 -0.72 -16.19
N THR A 24 6.17 0.32 -16.32
CA THR A 24 7.51 0.37 -15.70
C THR A 24 7.45 0.76 -14.23
N GLU A 25 6.37 1.45 -13.85
CA GLU A 25 6.06 1.83 -12.48
C GLU A 25 4.60 1.50 -12.15
N GLY A 26 4.38 0.76 -11.07
CA GLY A 26 3.03 0.40 -10.65
C GLY A 26 2.24 1.60 -10.10
N ASN A 27 0.92 1.52 -10.17
CA ASN A 27 0.02 2.61 -9.77
C ASN A 27 0.20 3.01 -8.30
N THR A 28 0.42 2.05 -7.41
CA THR A 28 0.63 2.33 -5.99
C THR A 28 1.91 3.14 -5.76
N ALA A 29 2.99 2.82 -6.47
CA ALA A 29 4.25 3.57 -6.39
C ALA A 29 4.08 5.02 -6.81
N ILE A 30 3.31 5.28 -7.87
CA ILE A 30 3.00 6.64 -8.33
C ILE A 30 2.34 7.45 -7.20
N VAL A 31 1.29 6.90 -6.58
CA VAL A 31 0.58 7.58 -5.50
C VAL A 31 1.46 7.75 -4.26
N ALA A 32 2.23 6.72 -3.87
CA ALA A 32 3.11 6.77 -2.71
C ALA A 32 4.19 7.85 -2.85
N LYS A 33 4.78 8.01 -4.03
CA LYS A 33 5.75 9.08 -4.33
C LYS A 33 5.13 10.47 -4.24
N LYS A 34 3.89 10.65 -4.73
CA LYS A 34 3.13 11.90 -4.59
C LYS A 34 2.91 12.24 -3.10
N ILE A 35 2.50 11.26 -2.30
CA ILE A 35 2.33 11.42 -0.85
C ILE A 35 3.65 11.82 -0.19
N ALA A 36 4.73 11.12 -0.48
CA ALA A 36 6.02 11.42 0.10
C ALA A 36 6.53 12.83 -0.26
N ALA A 37 6.33 13.26 -1.51
CA ALA A 37 6.66 14.60 -1.95
C ALA A 37 5.82 15.67 -1.21
N ALA A 38 4.51 15.45 -1.10
CA ALA A 38 3.59 16.37 -0.44
C ALA A 38 3.83 16.50 1.07
N THR A 39 4.13 15.39 1.75
CA THR A 39 4.27 15.34 3.22
C THR A 39 5.71 15.51 3.71
N GLY A 40 6.69 15.28 2.84
CA GLY A 40 8.10 15.16 3.21
C GLY A 40 8.39 13.89 4.02
N SER A 41 7.51 12.89 3.95
CA SER A 41 7.70 11.62 4.64
C SER A 41 8.84 10.80 4.04
N GLU A 42 9.43 9.95 4.86
CA GLU A 42 10.32 8.91 4.36
C GLU A 42 9.51 7.90 3.52
N LEU A 43 10.07 7.47 2.40
CA LEU A 43 9.44 6.53 1.48
C LEU A 43 10.12 5.16 1.62
N PHE A 44 9.32 4.12 1.87
CA PHE A 44 9.81 2.75 2.00
C PHE A 44 9.00 1.80 1.11
N GLU A 45 9.69 1.05 0.26
CA GLU A 45 9.08 0.02 -0.57
C GLU A 45 9.01 -1.31 0.17
N ILE A 46 7.81 -1.83 0.33
CA ILE A 46 7.55 -3.18 0.81
C ILE A 46 7.69 -4.12 -0.39
N ALA A 47 8.82 -4.75 -0.53
CA ALA A 47 9.11 -5.66 -1.64
C ALA A 47 9.41 -7.07 -1.13
N ARG A 48 8.88 -8.08 -1.81
CA ARG A 48 9.22 -9.48 -1.57
C ARG A 48 10.67 -9.74 -2.00
N GLU A 49 11.42 -10.54 -1.24
CA GLU A 49 12.80 -10.91 -1.56
C GLU A 49 12.91 -11.51 -2.96
N THR A 50 12.05 -12.47 -3.27
CA THR A 50 11.88 -12.97 -4.64
C THR A 50 10.80 -12.14 -5.32
N PRO A 51 11.12 -11.36 -6.37
CA PRO A 51 10.13 -10.54 -7.07
C PRO A 51 8.97 -11.38 -7.61
N TYR A 52 7.77 -10.76 -7.67
CA TYR A 52 6.64 -11.38 -8.35
C TYR A 52 6.87 -11.42 -9.86
N PRO A 53 6.27 -12.40 -10.57
CA PRO A 53 6.40 -12.51 -12.02
C PRO A 53 5.99 -11.23 -12.75
N TYR A 54 6.65 -10.96 -13.86
CA TYR A 54 6.31 -9.85 -14.76
C TYR A 54 4.92 -10.03 -15.38
N SER A 55 4.59 -11.25 -15.81
CA SER A 55 3.32 -11.62 -16.42
C SER A 55 2.17 -11.47 -15.45
N TYR A 56 1.10 -10.82 -15.87
CA TYR A 56 -0.11 -10.64 -15.06
C TYR A 56 -0.70 -11.98 -14.60
N ALA A 57 -0.82 -12.94 -15.52
CA ALA A 57 -1.41 -14.24 -15.21
C ALA A 57 -0.59 -15.03 -14.17
N GLU A 58 0.72 -15.03 -14.29
CA GLU A 58 1.61 -15.71 -13.34
C GLU A 58 1.64 -14.98 -11.99
N CYS A 59 1.67 -13.65 -11.99
CA CYS A 59 1.58 -12.86 -10.78
C CYS A 59 0.28 -13.11 -10.03
N VAL A 60 -0.87 -13.12 -10.71
CA VAL A 60 -2.18 -13.43 -10.12
C VAL A 60 -2.19 -14.84 -9.54
N LYS A 61 -1.60 -15.81 -10.22
CA LYS A 61 -1.50 -17.20 -9.75
C LYS A 61 -0.73 -17.27 -8.44
N GLU A 62 0.48 -16.72 -8.38
CA GLU A 62 1.31 -16.70 -7.16
C GLU A 62 0.61 -15.95 -6.01
N ALA A 63 0.04 -14.78 -6.29
CA ALA A 63 -0.68 -14.00 -5.30
C ALA A 63 -1.86 -14.77 -4.68
N LYS A 64 -2.61 -15.53 -5.49
CA LYS A 64 -3.69 -16.39 -5.01
C LYS A 64 -3.18 -17.55 -4.17
N GLU A 65 -2.09 -18.18 -4.58
CA GLU A 65 -1.45 -19.27 -3.80
C GLU A 65 -0.97 -18.78 -2.44
N GLU A 66 -0.30 -17.64 -2.38
CA GLU A 66 0.11 -17.02 -1.12
C GLU A 66 -1.09 -16.68 -0.23
N PHE A 67 -2.14 -16.12 -0.83
CA PHE A 67 -3.37 -15.78 -0.12
C PHE A 67 -4.05 -17.02 0.48
N ILE A 68 -4.23 -18.09 -0.30
CA ILE A 68 -4.87 -19.34 0.15
C ILE A 68 -4.06 -19.99 1.28
N ARG A 69 -2.73 -19.97 1.19
CA ARG A 69 -1.83 -20.51 2.20
C ARG A 69 -1.64 -19.57 3.40
N ASN A 70 -2.20 -18.36 3.36
CA ASN A 70 -1.95 -17.32 4.35
C ASN A 70 -0.45 -17.09 4.57
N SER A 71 0.31 -17.03 3.48
CA SER A 71 1.77 -16.95 3.50
C SER A 71 2.27 -15.62 4.07
N ARG A 72 3.49 -15.66 4.59
CA ARG A 72 4.25 -14.47 5.01
C ARG A 72 5.56 -14.43 4.24
N PRO A 73 5.54 -13.96 2.97
CA PRO A 73 6.74 -13.92 2.15
C PRO A 73 7.82 -13.05 2.81
N GLU A 74 9.06 -13.47 2.66
CA GLU A 74 10.21 -12.72 3.15
C GLU A 74 10.37 -11.41 2.39
N LEU A 75 10.68 -10.34 3.12
CA LEU A 75 10.89 -9.01 2.54
C LEU A 75 12.36 -8.80 2.21
N LYS A 76 12.61 -8.17 1.06
CA LYS A 76 13.94 -7.79 0.59
C LYS A 76 14.66 -6.86 1.57
N GLU A 77 13.92 -5.88 2.10
CA GLU A 77 14.43 -4.92 3.06
C GLU A 77 13.47 -4.82 4.25
N LYS A 78 14.01 -4.41 5.40
CA LYS A 78 13.25 -4.19 6.62
C LYS A 78 13.47 -2.77 7.11
N ILE A 79 12.44 -2.18 7.67
CA ILE A 79 12.53 -0.87 8.32
C ILE A 79 11.96 -0.95 9.73
N SER A 80 12.59 -0.27 10.66
CA SER A 80 12.01 -0.11 11.99
C SER A 80 10.98 1.02 11.98
N VAL A 81 9.75 0.71 12.36
CA VAL A 81 8.71 1.74 12.50
C VAL A 81 8.82 2.53 13.81
N LYS A 82 9.78 2.19 14.67
CA LYS A 82 10.08 2.94 15.89
C LYS A 82 10.47 4.38 15.55
N GLY A 83 9.83 5.33 16.19
CA GLY A 83 10.11 6.76 15.98
C GLY A 83 9.26 7.43 14.91
N TYR A 84 8.39 6.70 14.23
CA TYR A 84 7.32 7.28 13.40
C TYR A 84 6.03 7.37 14.22
N ASP A 85 5.34 8.49 14.07
CA ASP A 85 4.03 8.73 14.68
C ASP A 85 2.92 8.23 13.77
N VAL A 86 3.13 8.36 12.46
CA VAL A 86 2.16 8.04 11.42
C VAL A 86 2.80 7.14 10.36
N VAL A 87 2.06 6.13 9.93
CA VAL A 87 2.41 5.28 8.78
C VAL A 87 1.30 5.39 7.74
N ILE A 88 1.62 5.94 6.58
CA ILE A 88 0.75 5.91 5.41
C ILE A 88 1.07 4.62 4.68
N LEU A 89 0.09 3.72 4.59
CA LEU A 89 0.27 2.37 4.06
C LEU A 89 -0.46 2.25 2.73
N ALA A 90 0.29 2.22 1.63
CA ALA A 90 -0.26 2.15 0.28
C ALA A 90 -0.04 0.77 -0.36
N TYR A 91 -1.09 0.21 -0.95
CA TYR A 91 -1.06 -1.14 -1.53
C TYR A 91 -2.14 -1.29 -2.62
N PRO A 92 -1.95 -2.22 -3.58
CA PRO A 92 -3.01 -2.61 -4.50
C PRO A 92 -3.97 -3.59 -3.83
N ASN A 93 -5.21 -3.62 -4.31
CA ASN A 93 -6.17 -4.67 -3.93
C ASN A 93 -5.80 -5.98 -4.62
N TRP A 94 -5.27 -6.92 -3.85
CA TRP A 94 -4.99 -8.28 -4.29
C TRP A 94 -5.84 -9.27 -3.50
N CYS A 95 -6.61 -10.08 -4.20
CA CYS A 95 -7.50 -11.08 -3.58
C CYS A 95 -8.50 -10.47 -2.56
N GLY A 96 -8.95 -9.26 -2.79
CA GLY A 96 -9.91 -8.57 -1.91
C GLY A 96 -9.29 -7.97 -0.64
N THR A 97 -7.98 -7.94 -0.54
CA THR A 97 -7.22 -7.36 0.59
C THR A 97 -5.87 -6.82 0.11
N MET A 98 -4.89 -6.74 0.99
CA MET A 98 -3.51 -6.36 0.68
C MET A 98 -2.71 -7.56 0.15
N PRO A 99 -1.64 -7.36 -0.64
CA PRO A 99 -0.65 -8.40 -0.91
C PRO A 99 -0.06 -8.98 0.37
N MET A 100 0.26 -10.28 0.38
CA MET A 100 0.73 -10.97 1.60
C MET A 100 2.06 -10.41 2.12
N ALA A 101 2.89 -9.80 1.28
CA ALA A 101 4.09 -9.06 1.70
C ALA A 101 3.76 -7.89 2.64
N VAL A 102 2.60 -7.25 2.48
CA VAL A 102 2.13 -6.18 3.38
C VAL A 102 1.74 -6.75 4.74
N PHE A 103 1.16 -7.94 4.79
CA PHE A 103 0.93 -8.67 6.06
C PHE A 103 2.24 -8.93 6.79
N THR A 104 3.28 -9.40 6.07
CA THR A 104 4.61 -9.58 6.65
C THR A 104 5.15 -8.29 7.25
N PHE A 105 5.03 -7.16 6.54
CA PHE A 105 5.46 -5.85 7.02
C PHE A 105 4.74 -5.45 8.31
N LEU A 106 3.41 -5.56 8.34
CA LEU A 106 2.60 -5.18 9.49
C LEU A 106 2.88 -6.06 10.73
N GLU A 107 3.17 -7.33 10.53
CA GLU A 107 3.53 -8.24 11.63
C GLU A 107 4.97 -8.07 12.11
N SER A 108 5.84 -7.47 11.30
CA SER A 108 7.27 -7.29 11.64
C SER A 108 7.56 -6.07 12.49
N GLY A 109 6.60 -5.15 12.67
CA GLY A 109 6.77 -3.89 13.38
C GLY A 109 5.86 -3.76 14.60
N ASP A 110 6.25 -2.88 15.53
CA ASP A 110 5.40 -2.45 16.62
C ASP A 110 4.64 -1.18 16.23
N PHE A 111 3.35 -1.32 15.97
CA PHE A 111 2.47 -0.22 15.56
C PHE A 111 1.62 0.32 16.72
N ALA A 112 1.84 -0.13 17.95
CA ALA A 112 1.08 0.35 19.11
C ALA A 112 1.19 1.88 19.25
N GLY A 113 0.04 2.52 19.42
CA GLY A 113 -0.07 3.98 19.58
C GLY A 113 0.22 4.81 18.31
N LYS A 114 0.49 4.16 17.17
CA LYS A 114 0.69 4.86 15.90
C LYS A 114 -0.62 5.04 15.15
N LYS A 115 -0.68 6.05 14.29
CA LYS A 115 -1.77 6.22 13.35
C LYS A 115 -1.40 5.59 12.01
N ILE A 116 -2.25 4.70 11.50
CA ILE A 116 -2.10 4.09 10.18
C ILE A 116 -3.16 4.63 9.24
N LEU A 117 -2.75 5.16 8.10
CA LEU A 117 -3.61 5.65 7.03
C LEU A 117 -3.53 4.67 5.84
N PRO A 118 -4.53 3.77 5.67
CA PRO A 118 -4.53 2.83 4.54
C PRO A 118 -4.94 3.51 3.23
N LEU A 119 -4.20 3.24 2.15
CA LEU A 119 -4.55 3.66 0.79
C LEU A 119 -4.49 2.45 -0.14
N CYS A 120 -5.59 2.20 -0.85
CA CYS A 120 -5.69 1.06 -1.76
C CYS A 120 -5.88 1.52 -3.20
N THR A 121 -4.96 1.12 -4.08
CA THR A 121 -5.15 1.25 -5.53
C THR A 121 -5.88 0.03 -6.07
N ASN A 122 -6.83 0.25 -6.97
CA ASN A 122 -7.69 -0.80 -7.51
C ASN A 122 -8.35 -0.34 -8.81
N GLU A 123 -8.93 -1.26 -9.56
CA GLU A 123 -9.69 -0.96 -10.77
C GLU A 123 -11.20 -1.16 -10.57
N GLY A 124 -11.71 -0.86 -9.37
CA GLY A 124 -13.14 -0.90 -9.04
C GLY A 124 -13.48 -1.75 -7.81
N SER A 125 -12.56 -2.59 -7.32
CA SER A 125 -12.77 -3.42 -6.13
C SER A 125 -12.66 -2.65 -4.81
N ARG A 126 -12.25 -1.39 -4.85
CA ARG A 126 -12.10 -0.50 -3.68
C ARG A 126 -11.17 -1.08 -2.62
N MET A 127 -11.48 -0.84 -1.34
CA MET A 127 -10.64 -1.29 -0.21
C MET A 127 -10.76 -2.80 0.06
N GLY A 128 -11.80 -3.45 -0.45
CA GLY A 128 -12.11 -4.82 -0.05
C GLY A 128 -12.24 -4.94 1.47
N ARG A 129 -11.61 -5.96 2.05
CA ARG A 129 -11.56 -6.15 3.51
C ARG A 129 -10.26 -5.63 4.15
N SER A 130 -9.42 -4.92 3.39
CA SER A 130 -8.06 -4.58 3.79
C SER A 130 -7.98 -3.73 5.07
N GLU A 131 -8.89 -2.78 5.26
CA GLU A 131 -8.95 -1.97 6.49
C GLU A 131 -9.19 -2.84 7.72
N GLY A 132 -10.08 -3.82 7.61
CA GLY A 132 -10.35 -4.78 8.68
C GLY A 132 -9.13 -5.68 8.96
N ASP A 133 -8.39 -6.06 7.94
CA ASP A 133 -7.17 -6.86 8.09
C ASP A 133 -6.04 -6.03 8.73
N VAL A 134 -5.86 -4.76 8.35
CA VAL A 134 -4.92 -3.84 9.03
C VAL A 134 -5.25 -3.73 10.52
N LYS A 135 -6.54 -3.55 10.85
CA LYS A 135 -6.98 -3.44 12.25
C LYS A 135 -6.73 -4.70 13.06
N LYS A 136 -6.90 -5.88 12.45
CA LYS A 136 -6.61 -7.17 13.11
C LYS A 136 -5.11 -7.35 13.35
N LEU A 137 -4.27 -6.94 12.42
CA LEU A 137 -2.82 -7.06 12.52
C LEU A 137 -2.21 -6.02 13.48
N CYS A 138 -2.82 -4.86 13.58
CA CYS A 138 -2.36 -3.75 14.41
C CYS A 138 -3.47 -3.27 15.36
N PRO A 139 -3.90 -4.10 16.32
CA PRO A 139 -5.07 -3.81 17.15
C PRO A 139 -4.90 -2.59 18.07
N GLU A 140 -3.66 -2.25 18.42
CA GLU A 140 -3.32 -1.13 19.28
C GLU A 140 -2.97 0.16 18.51
N ALA A 141 -3.06 0.13 17.17
CA ALA A 141 -2.91 1.31 16.32
C ALA A 141 -4.26 2.02 16.10
N GLU A 142 -4.21 3.33 15.88
CA GLU A 142 -5.33 4.09 15.35
C GLU A 142 -5.40 3.90 13.83
N ILE A 143 -6.45 3.26 13.33
CA ILE A 143 -6.64 3.07 11.89
C ILE A 143 -7.60 4.12 11.37
N ALA A 144 -7.12 4.99 10.50
CA ALA A 144 -7.93 6.00 9.84
C ALA A 144 -8.81 5.38 8.73
N ASP A 145 -9.84 6.10 8.33
CA ASP A 145 -10.63 5.74 7.14
C ASP A 145 -9.73 5.72 5.91
N GLY A 146 -9.77 4.62 5.18
CA GLY A 146 -8.91 4.37 4.04
C GLY A 146 -9.29 5.18 2.81
N LEU A 147 -8.32 5.41 1.94
CA LEU A 147 -8.53 6.03 0.64
C LEU A 147 -8.47 4.99 -0.48
N SER A 148 -9.56 4.87 -1.24
CA SER A 148 -9.58 4.08 -2.48
C SER A 148 -9.22 4.96 -3.67
N VAL A 149 -8.19 4.59 -4.42
CA VAL A 149 -7.76 5.29 -5.64
C VAL A 149 -7.89 4.34 -6.83
N LYS A 150 -8.59 4.77 -7.90
CA LYS A 150 -8.58 4.01 -9.14
C LYS A 150 -7.17 4.02 -9.73
N GLY A 151 -6.57 2.86 -9.91
CA GLY A 151 -5.16 2.72 -10.30
C GLY A 151 -4.83 3.40 -11.63
N SER A 152 -5.71 3.26 -12.63
CA SER A 152 -5.58 3.94 -13.92
C SER A 152 -5.65 5.48 -13.83
N LEU A 153 -6.08 6.03 -12.71
CA LEU A 153 -6.13 7.46 -12.42
C LEU A 153 -5.10 7.88 -11.34
N ALA A 154 -4.11 7.04 -11.06
CA ALA A 154 -3.08 7.32 -10.06
C ALA A 154 -2.31 8.61 -10.35
N ALA A 155 -2.02 8.90 -11.62
CA ALA A 155 -1.32 10.10 -12.04
C ALA A 155 -2.12 11.39 -11.76
N GLU A 156 -3.46 11.33 -11.79
CA GLU A 156 -4.38 12.47 -11.57
C GLU A 156 -4.98 12.50 -10.16
N SER A 157 -4.44 11.72 -9.23
CA SER A 157 -5.04 11.54 -7.89
C SER A 157 -4.71 12.64 -6.87
N ASP A 158 -3.94 13.67 -7.23
CA ASP A 158 -3.37 14.67 -6.31
C ASP A 158 -4.45 15.32 -5.42
N GLU A 159 -5.49 15.89 -6.02
CA GLU A 159 -6.54 16.59 -5.29
C GLU A 159 -7.20 15.68 -4.24
N LYS A 160 -7.54 14.46 -4.64
CA LYS A 160 -8.17 13.47 -3.76
C LYS A 160 -7.25 13.03 -2.62
N VAL A 161 -5.98 12.81 -2.94
CA VAL A 161 -4.96 12.43 -1.96
C VAL A 161 -4.73 13.57 -0.96
N TYR A 162 -4.57 14.81 -1.43
CA TYR A 162 -4.36 15.97 -0.55
C TYR A 162 -5.55 16.22 0.37
N ALA A 163 -6.78 16.13 -0.15
CA ALA A 163 -7.99 16.28 0.66
C ALA A 163 -8.04 15.22 1.78
N TRP A 164 -7.69 13.98 1.46
CA TRP A 164 -7.65 12.89 2.43
C TRP A 164 -6.55 13.07 3.49
N LEU A 165 -5.35 13.46 3.08
CA LEU A 165 -4.25 13.76 4.00
C LEU A 165 -4.65 14.88 4.98
N LYS A 166 -5.19 15.97 4.45
CA LYS A 166 -5.67 17.11 5.24
C LYS A 166 -6.76 16.72 6.23
N ALA A 167 -7.74 15.93 5.79
CA ALA A 167 -8.82 15.45 6.65
C ALA A 167 -8.31 14.59 7.82
N ASN A 168 -7.16 13.94 7.63
CA ASN A 168 -6.49 13.15 8.67
C ASN A 168 -5.45 13.93 9.50
N GLY A 169 -5.35 15.24 9.32
CA GLY A 169 -4.41 16.09 10.05
C GLY A 169 -2.95 15.93 9.61
N ILE A 170 -2.73 15.44 8.41
CA ILE A 170 -1.37 15.28 7.85
C ILE A 170 -0.96 16.59 7.16
N PRO A 171 0.15 17.23 7.60
CA PRO A 171 0.64 18.44 6.96
C PRO A 171 1.15 18.13 5.56
N CYS A 172 0.75 18.95 4.60
CA CYS A 172 1.27 18.93 3.25
C CYS A 172 2.08 20.21 3.00
N LYS A 173 3.19 20.09 2.28
CA LYS A 173 3.95 21.23 1.77
C LYS A 173 3.10 21.96 0.73
N GLU A 174 3.12 23.28 0.78
CA GLU A 174 2.53 24.13 -0.26
C GLU A 174 3.32 24.07 -1.55
#